data_d6c7858fab3a075a47b2c349c5190d0c
#
_entry.id   d6c7858fab3a075a47b2c349c5190d0c
#
_cell.length_a   1.000
_cell.length_b   1.000
_cell.length_c   1.000
_cell.angle_alpha   90.00
_cell.angle_beta   90.00
_cell.angle_gamma   90.00
#
_symmetry.space_group_name_H-M   'P 1'
#
loop_
_entity.id
_entity.type
_entity.pdbx_description
1 polymer ?
#
loop_
_entity_poly.entity_id
_entity_poly.type
_entity_poly.pdbx_seq_one_letter_code
_entity_poly.pdbx_strand_id
1 'polypeptide(L)'
;METKAPHLDARLAACAAYVRPGARVADVGCDHGKLAARLALEGCRVIGTDIHAAPLETARATCAAAGCADRVDLRLGDGLAPLEAGEADDIVMAGISAETILHILDAAGWVRRKGIRLILCAATKTPLLRRELCRRGFALEDETPVVAAGRVYTVLCAGYTGEEREPDGEFCLVGLSAAKPHAARLRDDTAAKLKNSCADCAAGNNRKPGGCWPGCAGWN
;
A
#
# COMPACT_ATOMS: atom_id res chain seq x y z
N MET A 1 27.34 18.94 -8.41
CA MET A 1 26.94 17.54 -8.75
C MET A 1 25.48 17.56 -9.11
N GLU A 2 25.14 17.09 -10.28
CA GLU A 2 23.74 16.99 -10.72
C GLU A 2 23.04 15.93 -9.86
N THR A 3 22.09 16.34 -9.05
CA THR A 3 21.33 15.43 -8.15
C THR A 3 20.35 14.63 -9.00
N LYS A 4 20.64 13.36 -9.22
CA LYS A 4 19.78 12.49 -10.04
C LYS A 4 18.69 11.87 -9.17
N ALA A 5 17.44 12.24 -9.44
CA ALA A 5 16.29 11.62 -8.75
C ALA A 5 16.27 10.10 -8.97
N PRO A 6 16.01 9.28 -7.93
CA PRO A 6 15.91 7.83 -8.07
C PRO A 6 14.82 7.43 -9.07
N HIS A 7 15.12 6.41 -9.87
CA HIS A 7 14.13 5.82 -10.77
C HIS A 7 13.17 4.96 -9.95
N LEU A 8 11.86 5.24 -10.10
CA LEU A 8 10.78 4.46 -9.51
C LEU A 8 10.23 3.46 -10.54
N ASP A 9 9.89 2.26 -10.08
CA ASP A 9 9.06 1.37 -10.90
C ASP A 9 7.63 1.92 -11.01
N ALA A 10 6.82 1.31 -11.89
CA ALA A 10 5.46 1.80 -12.15
C ALA A 10 4.56 1.83 -10.89
N ARG A 11 4.78 0.92 -9.93
CA ARG A 11 4.01 0.87 -8.67
C ARG A 11 4.35 2.05 -7.78
N LEU A 12 5.64 2.28 -7.53
CA LEU A 12 6.11 3.38 -6.72
C LEU A 12 5.83 4.74 -7.37
N ALA A 13 5.94 4.83 -8.70
CA ALA A 13 5.56 6.04 -9.43
C ALA A 13 4.06 6.36 -9.29
N ALA A 14 3.20 5.34 -9.35
CA ALA A 14 1.77 5.53 -9.12
C ALA A 14 1.44 5.85 -7.65
N CYS A 15 2.18 5.30 -6.69
CA CYS A 15 2.06 5.72 -5.28
C CYS A 15 2.45 7.19 -5.10
N ALA A 16 3.58 7.61 -5.67
CA ALA A 16 4.03 9.00 -5.60
C ALA A 16 3.00 9.98 -6.17
N ALA A 17 2.30 9.61 -7.26
CA ALA A 17 1.27 10.44 -7.88
C ALA A 17 0.06 10.73 -6.99
N TYR A 18 -0.20 9.92 -5.97
CA TYR A 18 -1.26 10.14 -4.99
C TYR A 18 -0.84 11.00 -3.80
N VAL A 19 0.46 11.16 -3.57
CA VAL A 19 0.97 11.98 -2.47
C VAL A 19 0.66 13.45 -2.73
N ARG A 20 0.12 14.12 -1.72
CA ARG A 20 -0.20 15.54 -1.80
C ARG A 20 1.07 16.40 -1.83
N PRO A 21 1.15 17.43 -2.68
CA PRO A 21 2.31 18.32 -2.73
C PRO A 21 2.63 18.91 -1.36
N GLY A 22 3.90 18.83 -0.95
CA GLY A 22 4.37 19.38 0.32
C GLY A 22 3.89 18.65 1.58
N ALA A 23 3.25 17.50 1.45
CA ALA A 23 2.77 16.72 2.58
C ALA A 23 3.90 16.22 3.48
N ARG A 24 3.55 15.91 4.73
CA ARG A 24 4.37 15.08 5.62
C ARG A 24 3.99 13.64 5.32
N VAL A 25 4.95 12.86 4.87
CA VAL A 25 4.72 11.50 4.35
C VAL A 25 5.38 10.47 5.23
N ALA A 26 4.64 9.42 5.60
CA ALA A 26 5.22 8.19 6.11
C ALA A 26 5.39 7.18 4.95
N ASP A 27 6.63 6.79 4.64
CA ASP A 27 6.97 5.71 3.71
C ASP A 27 7.30 4.45 4.52
N VAL A 28 6.31 3.57 4.66
CA VAL A 28 6.37 2.41 5.55
C VAL A 28 6.88 1.18 4.80
N GLY A 29 7.96 0.59 5.30
CA GLY A 29 8.73 -0.41 4.57
C GLY A 29 9.51 0.26 3.43
N CYS A 30 10.23 1.34 3.77
CA CYS A 30 10.87 2.21 2.76
C CYS A 30 12.03 1.55 2.01
N ASP A 31 12.48 0.35 2.45
CA ASP A 31 13.53 -0.44 1.81
C ASP A 31 14.77 0.45 1.51
N HIS A 32 15.18 0.55 0.26
CA HIS A 32 16.33 1.35 -0.19
C HIS A 32 16.05 2.86 -0.30
N GLY A 33 14.92 3.35 0.18
CA GLY A 33 14.57 4.77 0.25
C GLY A 33 14.32 5.46 -1.10
N LYS A 34 14.08 4.73 -2.17
CA LYS A 34 13.87 5.31 -3.51
C LYS A 34 12.64 6.20 -3.58
N LEU A 35 11.52 5.75 -2.98
CA LEU A 35 10.31 6.53 -2.91
C LEU A 35 10.47 7.72 -1.98
N ALA A 36 11.03 7.52 -0.78
CA ALA A 36 11.31 8.58 0.17
C ALA A 36 12.16 9.70 -0.45
N ALA A 37 13.27 9.35 -1.13
CA ALA A 37 14.13 10.34 -1.77
C ALA A 37 13.41 11.08 -2.91
N ARG A 38 12.59 10.38 -3.71
CA ARG A 38 11.81 11.01 -4.79
C ARG A 38 10.81 12.02 -4.23
N LEU A 39 10.04 11.66 -3.22
CA LEU A 39 9.06 12.55 -2.58
C LEU A 39 9.72 13.75 -1.91
N ALA A 40 10.88 13.54 -1.28
CA ALA A 40 11.64 14.62 -0.68
C ALA A 40 12.13 15.65 -1.72
N LEU A 41 12.57 15.17 -2.90
CA LEU A 41 12.94 16.04 -4.03
C LEU A 41 11.73 16.80 -4.60
N GLU A 42 10.54 16.24 -4.51
CA GLU A 42 9.27 16.87 -4.89
C GLU A 42 8.70 17.82 -3.81
N GLY A 43 9.44 18.05 -2.72
CA GLY A 43 9.11 19.05 -1.70
C GLY A 43 8.42 18.50 -0.45
N CYS A 44 8.22 17.19 -0.34
CA CYS A 44 7.67 16.57 0.86
C CYS A 44 8.69 16.46 1.99
N ARG A 45 8.21 16.36 3.23
CA ARG A 45 8.97 15.88 4.38
C ARG A 45 8.62 14.42 4.60
N VAL A 46 9.61 13.53 4.61
CA VAL A 46 9.37 12.08 4.62
C VAL A 46 9.95 11.45 5.88
N ILE A 47 9.14 10.62 6.54
CA ILE A 47 9.60 9.68 7.56
C ILE A 47 9.56 8.30 6.91
N GLY A 48 10.75 7.70 6.69
CA GLY A 48 10.88 6.34 6.19
C GLY A 48 11.05 5.36 7.33
N THR A 49 10.24 4.28 7.37
CA THR A 49 10.40 3.24 8.38
C THR A 49 10.73 1.89 7.74
N ASP A 50 11.55 1.09 8.40
CA ASP A 50 11.78 -0.31 8.07
C ASP A 50 12.11 -1.10 9.33
N ILE A 51 11.75 -2.39 9.35
CA ILE A 51 12.05 -3.30 10.48
C ILE A 51 13.52 -3.76 10.48
N HIS A 52 14.23 -3.56 9.38
CA HIS A 52 15.61 -3.98 9.21
C HIS A 52 16.55 -2.79 9.08
N ALA A 53 17.67 -2.82 9.80
CA ALA A 53 18.66 -1.75 9.77
C ALA A 53 19.40 -1.66 8.42
N ALA A 54 19.69 -2.80 7.77
CA ALA A 54 20.47 -2.80 6.53
C ALA A 54 19.80 -2.07 5.35
N PRO A 55 18.49 -2.24 5.07
CA PRO A 55 17.78 -1.38 4.12
C PRO A 55 17.83 0.10 4.48
N LEU A 56 17.68 0.47 5.76
CA LEU A 56 17.75 1.87 6.19
C LEU A 56 19.14 2.51 5.94
N GLU A 57 20.22 1.76 6.09
CA GLU A 57 21.56 2.26 5.72
C GLU A 57 21.66 2.53 4.21
N THR A 58 21.08 1.65 3.39
CA THR A 58 20.99 1.88 1.94
C THR A 58 20.11 3.08 1.62
N ALA A 59 18.96 3.24 2.32
CA ALA A 59 18.08 4.39 2.17
C ALA A 59 18.80 5.70 2.52
N ARG A 60 19.61 5.70 3.58
CA ARG A 60 20.42 6.86 3.99
C ARG A 60 21.40 7.26 2.90
N ALA A 61 22.11 6.28 2.32
CA ALA A 61 23.01 6.52 1.20
C ALA A 61 22.26 7.02 -0.05
N THR A 62 21.09 6.47 -0.35
CA THR A 62 20.23 6.91 -1.47
C THR A 62 19.81 8.37 -1.31
N CYS A 63 19.33 8.76 -0.12
CA CYS A 63 18.90 10.13 0.17
C CYS A 63 20.09 11.12 0.14
N ALA A 64 21.25 10.72 0.65
CA ALA A 64 22.46 11.53 0.60
C ALA A 64 22.95 11.76 -0.84
N ALA A 65 22.99 10.70 -1.65
CA ALA A 65 23.35 10.78 -3.07
C ALA A 65 22.38 11.64 -3.89
N ALA A 66 21.10 11.63 -3.52
CA ALA A 66 20.05 12.46 -4.12
C ALA A 66 20.06 13.92 -3.61
N GLY A 67 20.83 14.24 -2.56
CA GLY A 67 20.91 15.59 -1.99
C GLY A 67 19.65 16.01 -1.22
N CYS A 68 18.92 15.06 -0.62
CA CYS A 68 17.65 15.31 0.09
C CYS A 68 17.63 14.74 1.52
N ALA A 69 18.78 14.40 2.08
CA ALA A 69 18.90 13.78 3.39
C ALA A 69 18.31 14.64 4.53
N ASP A 70 18.30 15.95 4.39
CA ASP A 70 17.72 16.92 5.34
C ASP A 70 16.18 16.89 5.39
N ARG A 71 15.53 16.24 4.43
CA ARG A 71 14.07 16.13 4.31
C ARG A 71 13.55 14.73 4.59
N VAL A 72 14.44 13.76 4.84
CA VAL A 72 14.10 12.36 5.09
C VAL A 72 14.61 11.93 6.44
N ASP A 73 13.69 11.58 7.33
CA ASP A 73 13.96 11.00 8.65
C ASP A 73 13.77 9.48 8.56
N LEU A 74 14.83 8.70 8.82
CA LEU A 74 14.81 7.25 8.71
C LEU A 74 14.80 6.61 10.10
N ARG A 75 13.75 5.86 10.38
CA ARG A 75 13.49 5.26 11.70
C ARG A 75 13.40 3.74 11.61
N LEU A 76 14.15 3.06 12.47
CA LEU A 76 14.05 1.60 12.64
C LEU A 76 12.83 1.27 13.48
N GLY A 77 11.96 0.38 12.98
CA GLY A 77 10.81 -0.12 13.72
C GLY A 77 9.75 -0.74 12.83
N ASP A 78 8.74 -1.33 13.46
CA ASP A 78 7.66 -2.04 12.78
C ASP A 78 6.55 -1.08 12.36
N GLY A 79 6.33 -1.00 11.06
CA GLY A 79 5.24 -0.26 10.46
C GLY A 79 5.21 1.21 10.87
N LEU A 80 4.14 1.62 11.55
CA LEU A 80 3.91 2.97 12.05
C LEU A 80 4.28 3.15 13.53
N ALA A 81 4.81 2.11 14.20
CA ALA A 81 5.18 2.20 15.62
C ALA A 81 6.21 3.29 15.93
N PRO A 82 7.18 3.62 15.03
CA PRO A 82 8.13 4.71 15.28
C PRO A 82 7.54 6.11 15.09
N LEU A 83 6.27 6.26 14.69
CA LEU A 83 5.61 7.55 14.44
C LEU A 83 4.61 7.89 15.54
N GLU A 84 4.52 9.17 15.82
CA GLU A 84 3.47 9.74 16.67
C GLU A 84 2.30 10.30 15.83
N ALA A 85 1.14 10.42 16.47
CA ALA A 85 -0.02 11.00 15.85
C ALA A 85 0.26 12.45 15.41
N GLY A 86 0.04 12.76 14.14
CA GLY A 86 0.25 14.09 13.58
C GLY A 86 1.61 14.30 12.91
N GLU A 87 2.51 13.32 12.90
CA GLU A 87 3.76 13.41 12.15
C GLU A 87 3.60 13.18 10.64
N ALA A 88 2.53 12.49 10.22
CA ALA A 88 2.24 12.24 8.81
C ALA A 88 0.81 12.64 8.44
N ASP A 89 0.66 13.18 7.24
CA ASP A 89 -0.61 13.48 6.59
C ASP A 89 -0.95 12.44 5.51
N ASP A 90 0.07 11.94 4.82
CA ASP A 90 -0.01 10.88 3.82
C ASP A 90 0.82 9.67 4.27
N ILE A 91 0.26 8.48 4.17
CA ILE A 91 0.91 7.23 4.56
C ILE A 91 0.98 6.32 3.35
N VAL A 92 2.18 5.97 2.93
CA VAL A 92 2.43 5.05 1.82
C VAL A 92 2.88 3.70 2.35
N MET A 93 2.22 2.62 1.88
CA MET A 93 2.62 1.24 2.13
C MET A 93 2.62 0.49 0.79
N ALA A 94 3.80 0.18 0.26
CA ALA A 94 3.94 -0.45 -1.04
C ALA A 94 4.83 -1.69 -0.99
N GLY A 95 4.36 -2.80 -1.59
CA GLY A 95 5.16 -4.02 -1.72
C GLY A 95 5.07 -4.98 -0.54
N ILE A 96 4.26 -4.70 0.47
CA ILE A 96 3.96 -5.61 1.60
C ILE A 96 2.58 -6.26 1.42
N SER A 97 2.27 -7.32 2.18
CA SER A 97 1.02 -8.06 2.04
C SER A 97 -0.18 -7.26 2.57
N ALA A 98 -1.38 -7.55 2.08
CA ALA A 98 -2.61 -6.94 2.60
C ALA A 98 -2.78 -7.17 4.11
N GLU A 99 -2.45 -8.37 4.60
CA GLU A 99 -2.53 -8.71 6.01
C GLU A 99 -1.58 -7.86 6.86
N THR A 100 -0.35 -7.66 6.37
CA THR A 100 0.63 -6.81 7.04
C THR A 100 0.18 -5.36 7.08
N ILE A 101 -0.35 -4.82 5.95
CA ILE A 101 -0.94 -3.47 5.91
C ILE A 101 -2.04 -3.32 6.97
N LEU A 102 -2.99 -4.26 7.01
CA LEU A 102 -4.10 -4.23 7.95
C LEU A 102 -3.63 -4.30 9.40
N HIS A 103 -2.65 -5.16 9.68
CA HIS A 103 -2.05 -5.26 11.01
C HIS A 103 -1.40 -3.93 11.46
N ILE A 104 -0.64 -3.29 10.58
CA ILE A 104 -0.03 -1.97 10.84
C ILE A 104 -1.09 -0.90 11.11
N LEU A 105 -2.16 -0.87 10.31
CA LEU A 105 -3.27 0.09 10.49
C LEU A 105 -4.03 -0.15 11.80
N ASP A 106 -4.23 -1.42 12.20
CA ASP A 106 -4.90 -1.78 13.46
C ASP A 106 -4.06 -1.41 14.68
N ALA A 107 -2.73 -1.54 14.59
CA ALA A 107 -1.80 -1.14 15.65
C ALA A 107 -1.69 0.39 15.81
N ALA A 108 -1.91 1.16 14.74
CA ALA A 108 -1.80 2.62 14.74
C ALA A 108 -3.20 3.28 14.73
N GLY A 109 -3.94 3.17 15.82
CA GLY A 109 -5.33 3.69 15.91
C GLY A 109 -5.49 5.17 15.52
N TRP A 110 -4.42 5.96 15.61
CA TRP A 110 -4.41 7.37 15.23
C TRP A 110 -4.60 7.62 13.72
N VAL A 111 -4.42 6.62 12.86
CA VAL A 111 -4.68 6.74 11.41
C VAL A 111 -6.18 6.85 11.10
N ARG A 112 -7.06 6.46 12.05
CA ARG A 112 -8.52 6.57 11.94
C ARG A 112 -8.98 8.00 12.21
N ARG A 113 -8.45 8.94 11.46
CA ARG A 113 -8.74 10.36 11.55
C ARG A 113 -8.94 10.97 10.17
N LYS A 114 -9.93 11.88 10.05
CA LYS A 114 -10.13 12.67 8.83
C LYS A 114 -8.87 13.47 8.49
N GLY A 115 -8.54 13.53 7.21
CA GLY A 115 -7.39 14.28 6.70
C GLY A 115 -6.13 13.45 6.50
N ILE A 116 -6.02 12.27 7.10
CA ILE A 116 -4.96 11.30 6.77
C ILE A 116 -5.36 10.58 5.47
N ARG A 117 -4.41 10.52 4.53
CA ARG A 117 -4.53 9.78 3.28
C ARG A 117 -3.69 8.52 3.33
N LEU A 118 -4.30 7.39 3.03
CA LEU A 118 -3.62 6.11 2.87
C LEU A 118 -3.38 5.85 1.38
N ILE A 119 -2.15 5.52 1.01
CA ILE A 119 -1.73 5.18 -0.35
C ILE A 119 -1.14 3.77 -0.29
N LEU A 120 -1.91 2.79 -0.75
CA LEU A 120 -1.65 1.39 -0.46
C LEU A 120 -1.47 0.60 -1.76
N CYS A 121 -0.33 -0.08 -1.91
CA CYS A 121 -0.06 -1.00 -3.02
C CYS A 121 0.33 -2.37 -2.49
N ALA A 122 -0.67 -3.19 -2.17
CA ALA A 122 -0.43 -4.53 -1.63
C ALA A 122 0.25 -5.44 -2.65
N ALA A 123 1.27 -6.16 -2.22
CA ALA A 123 1.93 -7.18 -3.03
C ALA A 123 1.01 -8.38 -3.32
N THR A 124 0.10 -8.68 -2.39
CA THR A 124 -0.84 -9.82 -2.46
C THR A 124 -2.16 -9.46 -1.81
N LYS A 125 -3.23 -10.18 -2.20
CA LYS A 125 -4.56 -10.15 -1.56
C LYS A 125 -5.23 -8.76 -1.55
N THR A 126 -5.09 -7.97 -2.61
CA THR A 126 -5.76 -6.68 -2.74
C THR A 126 -7.29 -6.74 -2.53
N PRO A 127 -8.03 -7.79 -2.96
CA PRO A 127 -9.45 -7.93 -2.63
C PRO A 127 -9.75 -7.94 -1.13
N LEU A 128 -8.91 -8.63 -0.35
CA LEU A 128 -9.00 -8.64 1.11
C LEU A 128 -8.77 -7.22 1.66
N LEU A 129 -7.76 -6.52 1.15
CA LEU A 129 -7.46 -5.16 1.61
C LEU A 129 -8.65 -4.22 1.38
N ARG A 130 -9.28 -4.23 0.20
CA ARG A 130 -10.48 -3.41 -0.09
C ARG A 130 -11.61 -3.70 0.89
N ARG A 131 -11.93 -4.98 1.10
CA ARG A 131 -12.99 -5.42 2.01
C ARG A 131 -12.73 -4.92 3.43
N GLU A 132 -11.55 -5.20 3.93
CA GLU A 132 -11.20 -4.91 5.29
C GLU A 132 -11.03 -3.42 5.59
N LEU A 133 -10.62 -2.60 4.61
CA LEU A 133 -10.64 -1.15 4.71
C LEU A 133 -12.08 -0.63 4.87
N CYS A 134 -13.02 -1.10 4.01
CA CYS A 134 -14.42 -0.72 4.11
C CYS A 134 -15.04 -1.09 5.46
N ARG A 135 -14.74 -2.27 5.98
CA ARG A 135 -15.20 -2.74 7.29
C ARG A 135 -14.65 -1.93 8.46
N ARG A 136 -13.48 -1.31 8.28
CA ARG A 136 -12.83 -0.45 9.29
C ARG A 136 -13.19 1.03 9.15
N GLY A 137 -14.19 1.36 8.32
CA GLY A 137 -14.64 2.73 8.13
C GLY A 137 -13.73 3.59 7.25
N PHE A 138 -12.87 2.96 6.41
CA PHE A 138 -12.14 3.68 5.37
C PHE A 138 -12.93 3.64 4.05
N ALA A 139 -13.02 4.80 3.40
CA ALA A 139 -13.54 4.91 2.05
C ALA A 139 -12.39 4.91 1.03
N LEU A 140 -12.55 4.15 -0.05
CA LEU A 140 -11.66 4.26 -1.20
C LEU A 140 -12.05 5.52 -1.98
N GLU A 141 -11.09 6.43 -2.16
CA GLU A 141 -11.26 7.68 -2.89
C GLU A 141 -10.93 7.53 -4.36
N ASP A 142 -9.87 6.76 -4.65
CA ASP A 142 -9.44 6.43 -6.01
C ASP A 142 -8.57 5.18 -6.04
N GLU A 143 -8.37 4.60 -7.22
CA GLU A 143 -7.51 3.44 -7.45
C GLU A 143 -6.87 3.51 -8.83
N THR A 144 -5.61 3.09 -8.94
CA THR A 144 -4.90 3.01 -10.23
C THR A 144 -4.30 1.62 -10.42
N PRO A 145 -4.82 0.83 -11.40
CA PRO A 145 -4.17 -0.39 -11.84
C PRO A 145 -2.86 -0.08 -12.56
N VAL A 146 -1.79 -0.77 -12.21
CA VAL A 146 -0.47 -0.62 -12.84
C VAL A 146 0.13 -1.97 -13.18
N VAL A 147 0.88 -2.03 -14.29
CA VAL A 147 1.61 -3.23 -14.69
C VAL A 147 3.08 -3.06 -14.31
N ALA A 148 3.59 -3.97 -13.49
CA ALA A 148 5.00 -4.03 -13.11
C ALA A 148 5.48 -5.48 -13.11
N ALA A 149 6.65 -5.74 -13.68
CA ALA A 149 7.22 -7.08 -13.79
C ALA A 149 6.22 -8.14 -14.32
N GLY A 150 5.42 -7.78 -15.32
CA GLY A 150 4.42 -8.66 -15.95
C GLY A 150 3.15 -8.92 -15.15
N ARG A 151 3.02 -8.36 -13.94
CA ARG A 151 1.84 -8.51 -13.04
C ARG A 151 1.05 -7.22 -12.97
N VAL A 152 -0.26 -7.35 -12.74
CA VAL A 152 -1.12 -6.20 -12.41
C VAL A 152 -1.14 -6.03 -10.90
N TYR A 153 -0.87 -4.80 -10.47
CA TYR A 153 -1.04 -4.31 -9.11
C TYR A 153 -2.10 -3.21 -9.12
N THR A 154 -2.61 -2.86 -7.96
CA THR A 154 -3.49 -1.69 -7.81
C THR A 154 -2.96 -0.82 -6.68
N VAL A 155 -2.77 0.44 -6.96
CA VAL A 155 -2.56 1.45 -5.93
C VAL A 155 -3.92 1.98 -5.51
N LEU A 156 -4.21 1.88 -4.21
CA LEU A 156 -5.45 2.37 -3.60
C LEU A 156 -5.17 3.68 -2.87
N CYS A 157 -6.01 4.67 -3.08
CA CYS A 157 -6.07 5.88 -2.28
C CYS A 157 -7.30 5.82 -1.38
N ALA A 158 -7.13 5.94 -0.06
CA ALA A 158 -8.22 5.82 0.89
C ALA A 158 -8.11 6.84 2.02
N GLY A 159 -9.27 7.22 2.59
CA GLY A 159 -9.37 8.10 3.74
C GLY A 159 -10.33 7.54 4.79
N TYR A 160 -10.16 7.93 6.06
CA TYR A 160 -11.08 7.50 7.12
C TYR A 160 -12.33 8.37 7.16
N THR A 161 -13.51 7.73 7.05
CA THR A 161 -14.82 8.38 7.15
C THR A 161 -15.56 8.02 8.42
N GLY A 162 -15.24 6.85 9.02
CA GLY A 162 -15.97 6.24 10.12
C GLY A 162 -17.20 5.44 9.68
N GLU A 163 -17.51 5.40 8.39
CA GLU A 163 -18.64 4.65 7.84
C GLU A 163 -18.22 3.23 7.49
N GLU A 164 -18.56 2.29 8.36
CA GLU A 164 -18.31 0.87 8.14
C GLU A 164 -19.31 0.29 7.15
N ARG A 165 -18.83 -0.48 6.18
CA ARG A 165 -19.69 -1.16 5.21
C ARG A 165 -19.13 -2.52 4.80
N GLU A 166 -20.00 -3.45 4.43
CA GLU A 166 -19.62 -4.71 3.78
C GLU A 166 -19.72 -4.50 2.26
N PRO A 167 -18.61 -4.45 1.52
CA PRO A 167 -18.65 -4.32 0.07
C PRO A 167 -19.01 -5.66 -0.58
N ASP A 168 -19.63 -5.61 -1.76
CA ASP A 168 -19.90 -6.79 -2.55
C ASP A 168 -18.63 -7.42 -3.15
N GLY A 169 -18.79 -8.64 -3.71
CA GLY A 169 -17.67 -9.38 -4.25
C GLY A 169 -17.02 -8.70 -5.44
N GLU A 170 -17.77 -8.06 -6.33
CA GLU A 170 -17.23 -7.37 -7.49
C GLU A 170 -16.39 -6.15 -7.07
N PHE A 171 -16.89 -5.36 -6.15
CA PHE A 171 -16.13 -4.26 -5.59
C PHE A 171 -14.81 -4.75 -4.94
N CYS A 172 -14.86 -5.86 -4.22
CA CYS A 172 -13.63 -6.44 -3.67
C CYS A 172 -12.61 -6.80 -4.77
N LEU A 173 -13.06 -7.32 -5.92
CA LEU A 173 -12.18 -7.74 -7.01
C LEU A 173 -11.53 -6.57 -7.74
N VAL A 174 -12.32 -5.60 -8.15
CA VAL A 174 -11.86 -4.54 -9.06
C VAL A 174 -11.94 -3.14 -8.47
N GLY A 175 -12.70 -2.94 -7.40
CA GLY A 175 -12.87 -1.67 -6.71
C GLY A 175 -13.32 -0.55 -7.66
N LEU A 176 -12.73 0.62 -7.50
CA LEU A 176 -12.95 1.79 -8.35
C LEU A 176 -12.20 1.71 -9.69
N SER A 177 -11.40 0.64 -9.89
CA SER A 177 -10.63 0.44 -11.12
C SER A 177 -11.48 -0.04 -12.31
N ALA A 178 -12.76 -0.36 -12.12
CA ALA A 178 -13.61 -1.00 -13.14
C ALA A 178 -13.66 -0.25 -14.48
N ALA A 179 -13.59 1.08 -14.46
CA ALA A 179 -13.61 1.93 -15.66
C ALA A 179 -12.21 2.37 -16.12
N LYS A 180 -11.13 1.90 -15.49
CA LYS A 180 -9.75 2.35 -15.76
C LYS A 180 -9.02 1.39 -16.72
N PRO A 181 -7.95 1.84 -17.38
CA PRO A 181 -7.06 0.98 -18.16
C PRO A 181 -6.61 -0.23 -17.32
N HIS A 182 -6.48 -1.40 -17.97
CA HIS A 182 -6.16 -2.69 -17.35
C HIS A 182 -7.21 -3.31 -16.41
N ALA A 183 -8.43 -2.74 -16.30
CA ALA A 183 -9.49 -3.28 -15.45
C ALA A 183 -9.85 -4.73 -15.77
N ALA A 184 -10.01 -5.06 -17.07
CA ALA A 184 -10.30 -6.43 -17.51
C ALA A 184 -9.18 -7.40 -17.07
N ARG A 185 -7.93 -7.04 -17.34
CA ARG A 185 -6.78 -7.84 -16.92
C ARG A 185 -6.69 -7.99 -15.39
N LEU A 186 -6.98 -6.92 -14.65
CA LEU A 186 -7.02 -6.97 -13.18
C LEU A 186 -8.09 -7.97 -12.71
N ARG A 187 -9.28 -7.95 -13.31
CA ARG A 187 -10.38 -8.87 -12.99
C ARG A 187 -9.97 -10.32 -13.24
N ASP A 188 -9.43 -10.60 -14.43
CA ASP A 188 -9.02 -11.95 -14.83
C ASP A 188 -7.90 -12.49 -13.95
N ASP A 189 -6.83 -11.71 -13.73
CA ASP A 189 -5.70 -12.08 -12.88
C ASP A 189 -6.14 -12.32 -11.43
N THR A 190 -7.07 -11.52 -10.93
CA THR A 190 -7.56 -11.63 -9.55
C THR A 190 -8.48 -12.83 -9.40
N ALA A 191 -9.41 -13.04 -10.32
CA ALA A 191 -10.32 -14.20 -10.33
C ALA A 191 -9.55 -15.51 -10.46
N ALA A 192 -8.53 -15.58 -11.31
CA ALA A 192 -7.68 -16.76 -11.44
C ALA A 192 -6.94 -17.09 -10.14
N LYS A 193 -6.38 -16.09 -9.46
CA LYS A 193 -5.70 -16.29 -8.17
C LYS A 193 -6.64 -16.77 -7.07
N LEU A 194 -7.88 -16.28 -7.04
CA LEU A 194 -8.88 -16.72 -6.07
C LEU A 194 -9.33 -18.15 -6.33
N LYS A 195 -9.57 -18.54 -7.61
CA LYS A 195 -9.93 -19.91 -7.97
C LYS A 195 -8.84 -20.91 -7.55
N ASN A 196 -7.57 -20.57 -7.80
CA ASN A 196 -6.44 -21.42 -7.40
C ASN A 196 -6.35 -21.55 -5.87
N SER A 197 -6.54 -20.45 -5.13
CA SER A 197 -6.55 -20.46 -3.67
C SER A 197 -7.71 -21.30 -3.10
N CYS A 198 -8.89 -21.27 -3.73
CA CYS A 198 -10.03 -22.10 -3.35
C CYS A 198 -9.79 -23.58 -3.66
N ALA A 199 -9.17 -23.91 -4.80
CA ALA A 199 -8.81 -25.27 -5.17
C ALA A 199 -7.80 -25.88 -4.18
N ASP A 200 -6.80 -25.11 -3.75
CA ASP A 200 -5.82 -25.53 -2.74
C ASP A 200 -6.47 -25.76 -1.37
N CYS A 201 -7.46 -24.94 -0.98
CA CYS A 201 -8.24 -25.15 0.24
C CYS A 201 -9.08 -26.42 0.17
N ALA A 202 -9.74 -26.70 -0.97
CA ALA A 202 -10.57 -27.89 -1.17
C ALA A 202 -9.71 -29.17 -1.20
N ALA A 203 -8.49 -29.09 -1.73
CA ALA A 203 -7.54 -30.20 -1.75
C ALA A 203 -6.83 -30.47 -0.42
N GLY A 204 -7.11 -29.68 0.63
CA GLY A 204 -6.49 -29.84 1.95
C GLY A 204 -5.02 -29.43 2.05
N ASN A 205 -4.45 -28.84 1.00
CA ASN A 205 -3.03 -28.48 0.92
C ASN A 205 -2.67 -27.19 1.67
N ASN A 206 -3.64 -26.46 2.18
CA ASN A 206 -3.39 -25.19 2.86
C ASN A 206 -4.11 -25.13 4.23
N ARG A 207 -3.50 -25.76 5.24
CA ARG A 207 -3.97 -25.73 6.65
C ARG A 207 -3.40 -24.54 7.42
N LYS A 208 -3.45 -23.32 6.88
CA LYS A 208 -3.19 -22.13 7.70
C LYS A 208 -4.48 -21.69 8.38
N PRO A 209 -4.46 -21.33 9.70
CA PRO A 209 -5.62 -20.76 10.38
C PRO A 209 -5.91 -19.40 9.74
N GLY A 210 -7.04 -19.32 9.03
CA GLY A 210 -7.43 -18.14 8.27
C GLY A 210 -8.36 -18.48 7.10
N GLY A 211 -8.81 -19.75 7.00
CA GLY A 211 -9.92 -20.21 6.16
C GLY A 211 -10.01 -19.70 4.73
N CYS A 212 -10.71 -20.44 3.91
CA CYS A 212 -11.18 -20.01 2.58
C CYS A 212 -11.76 -18.59 2.64
N TRP A 213 -11.43 -17.78 1.65
CA TRP A 213 -12.00 -16.44 1.52
C TRP A 213 -13.54 -16.52 1.57
N PRO A 214 -14.24 -15.77 2.45
CA PRO A 214 -15.70 -15.91 2.61
C PRO A 214 -16.52 -15.63 1.35
N GLY A 215 -15.89 -15.04 0.31
CA GLY A 215 -16.49 -14.82 -1.01
C GLY A 215 -16.45 -16.02 -1.96
N CYS A 216 -15.80 -17.14 -1.60
CA CYS A 216 -15.72 -18.32 -2.49
C CYS A 216 -17.07 -19.01 -2.71
N ALA A 217 -18.05 -18.86 -1.84
CA ALA A 217 -19.34 -19.54 -1.90
C ALA A 217 -20.34 -18.94 -2.94
N GLY A 218 -20.00 -17.83 -3.58
CA GLY A 218 -20.87 -17.13 -4.54
C GLY A 218 -20.38 -17.09 -5.99
N TRP A 219 -19.32 -17.83 -6.34
CA TRP A 219 -18.72 -17.84 -7.66
C TRP A 219 -18.87 -19.21 -8.33
N ASN A 220 -20.07 -19.54 -8.78
CA ASN A 220 -20.36 -20.61 -9.74
C ASN A 220 -20.60 -20.00 -11.13
#